data_33c507b1aa19b664918f24454afe5b58
#
_entry.id   33c507b1aa19b664918f24454afe5b58
#
_cell.length_a   1.000
_cell.length_b   1.000
_cell.length_c   1.000
_cell.angle_alpha   90.00
_cell.angle_beta   90.00
_cell.angle_gamma   90.00
#
_symmetry.space_group_name_H-M   'P 1'
#
loop_
_entity.id
_entity.type
_entity.pdbx_description
1 polymer ?
#
loop_
_entity_poly.entity_id
_entity_poly.type
_entity_poly.pdbx_seq_one_letter_code
_entity_poly.pdbx_strand_id
1 'polypeptide(L)'
;EIHERLVGSEMCIRDRFTIGCHLSVTKGFYHMARTATELGANTFQFFPRNPRGGAAKPLAKEDIRQLEEWMDTHGFGEILCHGAYTMNGASTKEEVREFARTAIREDLAKVSLLPRCLYNFHPGAHLKQGTAVAIPLIADMVNYAMDQEGLNTTVLFETMAGKGTEVGRTFEELAEIISRVERKDHVGVCLDTCHVYDGGYDIVNDLDGVLKRFDQIVGLEKLKAVHLNDDKNPLGSHKDRHEKIGEGTIGTEAFARIINHPAMRELPFFLETPNELPGYKKEIALLRSLRQEE
;
A
#
# COMPACT_ATOMS: atom_id res chain seq x y z
N GLU A 1 1.44 27.06 -29.55
CA GLU A 1 0.23 26.23 -29.26
C GLU A 1 0.58 24.81 -28.79
N ILE A 2 1.63 24.16 -29.32
CA ILE A 2 2.06 22.80 -28.86
C ILE A 2 2.77 22.86 -27.50
N HIS A 3 3.53 23.94 -27.24
CA HIS A 3 4.23 24.13 -25.96
C HIS A 3 3.27 24.42 -24.78
N GLU A 4 2.22 25.20 -25.02
CA GLU A 4 1.20 25.48 -23.99
C GLU A 4 0.36 24.27 -23.62
N ARG A 5 0.10 23.35 -24.55
CA ARG A 5 -0.63 22.10 -24.26
C ARG A 5 0.19 21.11 -23.44
N LEU A 6 1.51 21.04 -23.63
CA LEU A 6 2.40 20.16 -22.86
C LEU A 6 2.58 20.69 -21.42
N VAL A 7 2.74 22.00 -21.26
CA VAL A 7 2.86 22.63 -19.93
C VAL A 7 1.57 22.46 -19.12
N GLY A 8 0.40 22.60 -19.74
CA GLY A 8 -0.90 22.38 -19.08
C GLY A 8 -1.13 20.93 -18.67
N SER A 9 -0.63 19.93 -19.43
CA SER A 9 -0.81 18.51 -19.08
C SER A 9 0.13 18.06 -17.96
N GLU A 10 1.35 18.57 -17.90
CA GLU A 10 2.26 18.25 -16.78
C GLU A 10 1.87 18.91 -15.46
N MET A 11 1.35 20.14 -15.48
CA MET A 11 0.80 20.81 -14.29
C MET A 11 -0.45 20.07 -13.76
N CYS A 12 -1.34 19.60 -14.64
CA CYS A 12 -2.53 18.83 -14.22
C CYS A 12 -2.22 17.46 -13.58
N ILE A 13 -1.04 16.89 -13.79
CA ILE A 13 -0.67 15.57 -13.24
C ILE A 13 -0.08 15.73 -11.83
N ARG A 14 0.64 16.82 -11.54
CA ARG A 14 1.31 17.03 -10.24
C ARG A 14 0.35 17.38 -9.08
N ASP A 15 -0.80 17.98 -9.36
CA ASP A 15 -1.74 18.43 -8.31
C ASP A 15 -2.93 17.50 -8.12
N ARG A 16 -2.86 16.27 -8.61
CA ARG A 16 -4.01 15.37 -8.60
C ARG A 16 -4.00 14.44 -7.39
N PHE A 17 -4.94 14.66 -6.46
CA PHE A 17 -5.21 13.74 -5.36
C PHE A 17 -5.49 12.33 -5.85
N THR A 18 -4.52 11.42 -5.67
CA THR A 18 -4.61 10.02 -6.07
C THR A 18 -5.24 9.20 -4.97
N ILE A 19 -6.48 8.75 -5.19
CA ILE A 19 -7.25 7.98 -4.20
C ILE A 19 -8.04 6.87 -4.88
N GLY A 20 -8.07 5.71 -4.23
CA GLY A 20 -8.85 4.56 -4.65
C GLY A 20 -9.16 3.61 -3.52
N CYS A 21 -9.65 2.42 -3.86
CA CYS A 21 -10.03 1.41 -2.89
C CYS A 21 -9.64 0.01 -3.38
N HIS A 22 -9.80 -0.98 -2.48
CA HIS A 22 -9.59 -2.38 -2.83
C HIS A 22 -10.69 -2.90 -3.76
N LEU A 23 -10.30 -3.46 -4.91
CA LEU A 23 -11.19 -4.00 -5.93
C LEU A 23 -10.87 -5.47 -6.24
N SER A 24 -11.88 -6.20 -6.70
CA SER A 24 -11.73 -7.59 -7.10
C SER A 24 -11.17 -7.74 -8.52
N VAL A 25 -10.06 -8.48 -8.67
CA VAL A 25 -9.43 -8.81 -9.96
C VAL A 25 -10.23 -9.82 -10.81
N THR A 26 -11.36 -10.30 -10.32
CA THR A 26 -12.09 -11.43 -10.92
C THR A 26 -12.49 -11.18 -12.38
N LYS A 27 -12.83 -9.93 -12.74
CA LYS A 27 -13.26 -9.51 -14.07
C LYS A 27 -12.15 -8.89 -14.93
N GLY A 28 -10.91 -8.85 -14.43
CA GLY A 28 -9.75 -8.27 -15.12
C GLY A 28 -9.39 -6.86 -14.66
N PHE A 29 -8.23 -6.40 -15.10
CA PHE A 29 -7.62 -5.13 -14.69
C PHE A 29 -8.32 -3.92 -15.30
N TYR A 30 -8.63 -3.98 -16.59
CA TYR A 30 -9.40 -2.94 -17.27
C TYR A 30 -10.77 -2.71 -16.61
N HIS A 31 -11.44 -3.80 -16.20
CA HIS A 31 -12.70 -3.68 -15.49
C HIS A 31 -12.54 -3.00 -14.12
N MET A 32 -11.44 -3.29 -13.40
CA MET A 32 -11.16 -2.58 -12.13
C MET A 32 -10.94 -1.09 -12.36
N ALA A 33 -10.19 -0.70 -13.39
CA ALA A 33 -9.96 0.72 -13.70
C ALA A 33 -11.27 1.46 -14.02
N ARG A 34 -12.15 0.84 -14.81
CA ARG A 34 -13.49 1.38 -15.07
C ARG A 34 -14.32 1.52 -13.80
N THR A 35 -14.34 0.47 -12.96
CA THR A 35 -15.06 0.51 -11.69
C THR A 35 -14.49 1.61 -10.78
N ALA A 36 -13.18 1.75 -10.68
CA ALA A 36 -12.55 2.85 -9.94
C ALA A 36 -13.04 4.22 -10.45
N THR A 37 -13.06 4.44 -11.76
CA THR A 37 -13.57 5.68 -12.35
C THR A 37 -15.03 5.93 -11.97
N GLU A 38 -15.90 4.92 -11.99
CA GLU A 38 -17.31 5.02 -11.60
C GLU A 38 -17.51 5.37 -10.12
N LEU A 39 -16.52 5.01 -9.27
CA LEU A 39 -16.48 5.38 -7.86
C LEU A 39 -15.92 6.79 -7.62
N GLY A 40 -15.39 7.45 -8.64
CA GLY A 40 -14.69 8.73 -8.51
C GLY A 40 -13.21 8.57 -8.10
N ALA A 41 -12.67 7.36 -8.17
CA ALA A 41 -11.27 7.04 -7.92
C ALA A 41 -10.41 7.21 -9.18
N ASN A 42 -9.12 7.39 -8.98
CA ASN A 42 -8.09 7.43 -10.03
C ASN A 42 -6.88 6.54 -9.68
N THR A 43 -7.09 5.56 -8.84
CA THR A 43 -6.23 4.42 -8.57
C THR A 43 -7.07 3.29 -7.96
N PHE A 44 -6.48 2.13 -7.76
CA PHE A 44 -7.09 1.00 -7.05
C PHE A 44 -6.03 0.05 -6.50
N GLN A 45 -6.45 -0.77 -5.51
CA GLN A 45 -5.67 -1.87 -4.97
C GLN A 45 -6.35 -3.20 -5.29
N PHE A 46 -5.57 -4.28 -5.38
CA PHE A 46 -6.09 -5.62 -5.65
C PHE A 46 -5.18 -6.71 -5.08
N PHE A 47 -5.73 -7.91 -4.86
CA PHE A 47 -4.94 -9.12 -4.62
C PHE A 47 -4.64 -9.84 -5.93
N PRO A 48 -3.37 -10.23 -6.20
CA PRO A 48 -2.98 -10.94 -7.44
C PRO A 48 -3.44 -12.40 -7.44
N ARG A 49 -3.74 -12.93 -6.27
CA ARG A 49 -4.22 -14.28 -5.98
C ARG A 49 -5.27 -14.26 -4.87
N ASN A 50 -5.91 -15.40 -4.62
CA ASN A 50 -6.76 -15.49 -3.43
C ASN A 50 -5.93 -15.18 -2.18
N PRO A 51 -6.33 -14.20 -1.33
CA PRO A 51 -5.57 -13.79 -0.15
C PRO A 51 -5.42 -14.89 0.91
N ARG A 52 -6.19 -15.96 0.80
CA ARG A 52 -6.06 -17.16 1.65
C ARG A 52 -5.11 -18.22 1.08
N GLY A 53 -4.40 -17.89 -0.01
CA GLY A 53 -3.52 -18.79 -0.74
C GLY A 53 -4.13 -19.28 -2.06
N GLY A 54 -3.29 -19.78 -2.95
CA GLY A 54 -3.67 -20.25 -4.27
C GLY A 54 -2.81 -19.68 -5.40
N ALA A 55 -2.93 -20.25 -6.59
CA ALA A 55 -2.21 -19.78 -7.76
C ALA A 55 -2.76 -18.44 -8.26
N ALA A 56 -1.88 -17.54 -8.64
CA ALA A 56 -2.28 -16.31 -9.31
C ALA A 56 -2.72 -16.62 -10.76
N LYS A 57 -3.78 -15.95 -11.23
CA LYS A 57 -4.28 -16.13 -12.61
C LYS A 57 -3.27 -15.63 -13.65
N PRO A 58 -3.22 -16.23 -14.83
CA PRO A 58 -2.45 -15.69 -15.96
C PRO A 58 -2.95 -14.28 -16.34
N LEU A 59 -2.03 -13.41 -16.75
CA LEU A 59 -2.36 -12.07 -17.26
C LEU A 59 -2.67 -12.14 -18.75
N ALA A 60 -3.79 -11.55 -19.17
CA ALA A 60 -4.12 -11.39 -20.59
C ALA A 60 -3.47 -10.09 -21.11
N LYS A 61 -2.66 -10.19 -22.16
CA LYS A 61 -1.97 -9.02 -22.74
C LYS A 61 -2.92 -7.91 -23.16
N GLU A 62 -4.08 -8.27 -23.70
CA GLU A 62 -5.09 -7.30 -24.12
C GLU A 62 -5.71 -6.55 -22.93
N ASP A 63 -5.95 -7.22 -21.81
CA ASP A 63 -6.47 -6.60 -20.58
C ASP A 63 -5.46 -5.57 -20.02
N ILE A 64 -4.15 -5.91 -20.06
CA ILE A 64 -3.07 -4.99 -19.65
C ILE A 64 -3.01 -3.77 -20.57
N ARG A 65 -3.07 -3.96 -21.89
CA ARG A 65 -3.05 -2.87 -22.87
C ARG A 65 -4.24 -1.91 -22.65
N GLN A 66 -5.43 -2.47 -22.46
CA GLN A 66 -6.64 -1.68 -22.20
C GLN A 66 -6.55 -0.95 -20.84
N LEU A 67 -5.97 -1.58 -19.82
CA LEU A 67 -5.68 -0.92 -18.54
C LEU A 67 -4.76 0.29 -18.73
N GLU A 68 -3.64 0.12 -19.44
CA GLU A 68 -2.66 1.19 -19.65
C GLU A 68 -3.27 2.37 -20.38
N GLU A 69 -3.97 2.14 -21.49
CA GLU A 69 -4.69 3.17 -22.24
C GLU A 69 -5.71 3.90 -21.40
N TRP A 70 -6.45 3.16 -20.55
CA TRP A 70 -7.43 3.76 -19.64
C TRP A 70 -6.79 4.64 -18.58
N MET A 71 -5.70 4.14 -17.96
CA MET A 71 -4.96 4.89 -16.94
C MET A 71 -4.40 6.20 -17.50
N ASP A 72 -3.83 6.18 -18.71
CA ASP A 72 -3.30 7.37 -19.37
C ASP A 72 -4.38 8.37 -19.72
N THR A 73 -5.52 7.89 -20.22
CA THR A 73 -6.62 8.75 -20.67
C THR A 73 -7.37 9.40 -19.51
N HIS A 74 -7.48 8.70 -18.36
CA HIS A 74 -8.25 9.14 -17.20
C HIS A 74 -7.39 9.67 -16.04
N GLY A 75 -6.08 9.82 -16.28
CA GLY A 75 -5.14 10.39 -15.31
C GLY A 75 -5.03 9.56 -14.03
N PHE A 76 -4.92 8.25 -14.17
CA PHE A 76 -4.65 7.38 -13.04
C PHE A 76 -3.23 7.57 -12.51
N GLY A 77 -3.09 7.51 -11.18
CA GLY A 77 -1.80 7.37 -10.53
C GLY A 77 -1.31 5.93 -10.49
N GLU A 78 -0.37 5.65 -9.58
CA GLU A 78 0.11 4.30 -9.33
C GLU A 78 -0.99 3.42 -8.75
N ILE A 79 -1.05 2.17 -9.21
CA ILE A 79 -1.94 1.14 -8.64
C ILE A 79 -1.16 0.25 -7.66
N LEU A 80 -1.84 -0.44 -6.76
CA LEU A 80 -1.22 -1.22 -5.72
C LEU A 80 -1.65 -2.69 -5.79
N CYS A 81 -0.68 -3.58 -5.94
CA CYS A 81 -0.88 -5.00 -5.74
C CYS A 81 -0.59 -5.36 -4.29
N HIS A 82 -1.52 -5.96 -3.60
CA HIS A 82 -1.32 -6.40 -2.22
C HIS A 82 -1.05 -7.89 -2.17
N GLY A 83 0.07 -8.29 -1.59
CA GLY A 83 0.43 -9.68 -1.36
C GLY A 83 -0.57 -10.38 -0.42
N ALA A 84 -0.70 -11.70 -0.55
CA ALA A 84 -1.58 -12.46 0.31
C ALA A 84 -1.16 -12.35 1.79
N TYR A 85 -2.07 -11.99 2.67
CA TYR A 85 -1.80 -11.82 4.12
C TYR A 85 -1.42 -13.14 4.85
N THR A 86 -1.52 -14.27 4.17
CA THR A 86 -1.07 -15.58 4.67
C THR A 86 0.42 -15.83 4.43
N MET A 87 1.12 -14.98 3.67
CA MET A 87 2.55 -15.10 3.45
C MET A 87 3.31 -14.72 4.72
N ASN A 88 4.21 -15.60 5.16
CA ASN A 88 5.07 -15.32 6.30
C ASN A 88 6.46 -15.91 6.09
N GLY A 89 7.39 -15.09 5.58
CA GLY A 89 8.78 -15.46 5.36
C GLY A 89 9.56 -15.75 6.66
N ALA A 90 9.04 -15.33 7.81
CA ALA A 90 9.61 -15.57 9.13
C ALA A 90 8.92 -16.71 9.90
N SER A 91 8.12 -17.54 9.24
CA SER A 91 7.46 -18.69 9.90
C SER A 91 8.47 -19.67 10.49
N THR A 92 8.11 -20.30 11.61
CA THR A 92 8.86 -21.43 12.18
C THR A 92 8.83 -22.67 11.30
N LYS A 93 7.84 -22.77 10.41
CA LYS A 93 7.63 -23.89 9.49
C LYS A 93 8.27 -23.59 8.14
N GLU A 94 9.17 -24.48 7.72
CA GLU A 94 9.92 -24.32 6.46
C GLU A 94 8.99 -24.27 5.25
N GLU A 95 7.97 -25.13 5.19
CA GLU A 95 7.01 -25.16 4.09
C GLU A 95 6.25 -23.83 3.93
N VAL A 96 6.00 -23.11 5.02
CA VAL A 96 5.34 -21.80 4.98
C VAL A 96 6.30 -20.73 4.47
N ARG A 97 7.58 -20.80 4.87
CA ARG A 97 8.61 -19.87 4.35
C ARG A 97 8.83 -20.07 2.85
N GLU A 98 8.95 -21.31 2.39
CA GLU A 98 9.15 -21.61 0.97
C GLU A 98 7.93 -21.24 0.12
N PHE A 99 6.72 -21.43 0.65
CA PHE A 99 5.52 -20.92 0.00
C PHE A 99 5.56 -19.39 -0.11
N ALA A 100 5.90 -18.68 0.96
CA ALA A 100 5.97 -17.22 0.93
C ALA A 100 7.03 -16.72 -0.07
N ARG A 101 8.22 -17.32 -0.10
CA ARG A 101 9.30 -17.00 -1.06
C ARG A 101 8.86 -17.19 -2.51
N THR A 102 8.24 -18.33 -2.81
CA THR A 102 7.74 -18.63 -4.16
C THR A 102 6.61 -17.69 -4.55
N ALA A 103 5.66 -17.47 -3.64
CA ALA A 103 4.49 -16.63 -3.91
C ALA A 103 4.87 -15.17 -4.21
N ILE A 104 5.73 -14.55 -3.40
CA ILE A 104 6.16 -13.16 -3.64
C ILE A 104 6.97 -13.06 -4.96
N ARG A 105 7.84 -14.03 -5.26
CA ARG A 105 8.60 -14.06 -6.51
C ARG A 105 7.69 -14.12 -7.74
N GLU A 106 6.68 -15.01 -7.72
CA GLU A 106 5.69 -15.12 -8.79
C GLU A 106 4.81 -13.87 -8.93
N ASP A 107 4.42 -13.28 -7.80
CA ASP A 107 3.63 -12.05 -7.80
C ASP A 107 4.42 -10.88 -8.41
N LEU A 108 5.67 -10.69 -8.01
CA LEU A 108 6.53 -9.64 -8.55
C LEU A 108 6.76 -9.79 -10.05
N ALA A 109 6.98 -11.03 -10.54
CA ALA A 109 7.13 -11.29 -11.98
C ALA A 109 5.88 -10.85 -12.77
N LYS A 110 4.67 -11.01 -12.20
CA LYS A 110 3.41 -10.59 -12.84
C LYS A 110 3.19 -9.10 -12.73
N VAL A 111 3.39 -8.54 -11.54
CA VAL A 111 3.16 -7.12 -11.25
C VAL A 111 4.07 -6.23 -12.09
N SER A 112 5.30 -6.68 -12.39
CA SER A 112 6.23 -5.98 -13.29
C SER A 112 5.73 -5.83 -14.74
N LEU A 113 4.70 -6.57 -15.12
CA LEU A 113 4.04 -6.44 -16.43
C LEU A 113 2.89 -5.41 -16.41
N LEU A 114 2.48 -4.94 -15.24
CA LEU A 114 1.40 -3.96 -15.09
C LEU A 114 1.95 -2.54 -15.12
N PRO A 115 1.24 -1.59 -15.72
CA PRO A 115 1.67 -0.20 -15.75
C PRO A 115 1.62 0.40 -14.34
N ARG A 116 2.68 1.11 -13.93
CA ARG A 116 2.73 1.91 -12.69
C ARG A 116 2.20 1.15 -11.47
N CYS A 117 2.64 -0.11 -11.29
CA CYS A 117 2.15 -0.95 -10.20
C CYS A 117 3.19 -1.13 -9.10
N LEU A 118 2.82 -0.74 -7.88
CA LEU A 118 3.56 -1.01 -6.66
C LEU A 118 3.13 -2.39 -6.11
N TYR A 119 4.02 -3.02 -5.34
CA TYR A 119 3.69 -4.26 -4.64
C TYR A 119 3.84 -4.07 -3.14
N ASN A 120 2.76 -4.20 -2.39
CA ASN A 120 2.71 -4.08 -0.93
C ASN A 120 2.46 -5.44 -0.27
N PHE A 121 3.04 -5.67 0.89
CA PHE A 121 2.74 -6.86 1.69
C PHE A 121 3.03 -6.64 3.17
N HIS A 122 2.35 -7.41 4.03
CA HIS A 122 2.65 -7.50 5.46
C HIS A 122 3.98 -8.21 5.65
N PRO A 123 4.97 -7.63 6.37
CA PRO A 123 6.28 -8.26 6.54
C PRO A 123 6.23 -9.67 7.13
N GLY A 124 5.22 -9.96 7.95
CA GLY A 124 4.99 -11.26 8.55
C GLY A 124 5.00 -11.24 10.07
N ALA A 125 5.18 -12.41 10.68
CA ALA A 125 5.14 -12.58 12.13
C ALA A 125 6.26 -13.50 12.61
N HIS A 126 6.90 -13.13 13.71
CA HIS A 126 8.06 -13.86 14.26
C HIS A 126 7.67 -15.12 15.06
N LEU A 127 6.39 -15.38 15.33
CA LEU A 127 5.89 -16.60 15.98
C LEU A 127 6.68 -17.00 17.24
N LYS A 128 6.99 -16.02 18.10
CA LYS A 128 7.78 -16.15 19.35
C LYS A 128 9.28 -16.40 19.17
N GLN A 129 9.83 -16.41 17.94
CA GLN A 129 11.29 -16.52 17.72
C GLN A 129 12.05 -15.21 17.99
N GLY A 130 11.33 -14.09 18.07
CA GLY A 130 11.89 -12.75 18.19
C GLY A 130 12.21 -12.09 16.84
N THR A 131 12.26 -10.77 16.84
CA THR A 131 12.53 -9.95 15.64
C THR A 131 13.93 -10.14 15.11
N ALA A 132 14.92 -10.40 15.99
CA ALA A 132 16.31 -10.68 15.60
C ALA A 132 16.44 -11.91 14.67
N VAL A 133 15.53 -12.88 14.75
CA VAL A 133 15.47 -14.04 13.85
C VAL A 133 14.59 -13.73 12.63
N ALA A 134 13.46 -13.05 12.85
CA ALA A 134 12.46 -12.84 11.80
C ALA A 134 12.91 -11.83 10.74
N ILE A 135 13.53 -10.73 11.13
CA ILE A 135 13.95 -9.66 10.22
C ILE A 135 14.90 -10.15 9.12
N PRO A 136 15.97 -10.87 9.43
CA PRO A 136 16.83 -11.48 8.40
C PRO A 136 16.07 -12.39 7.44
N LEU A 137 15.17 -13.24 7.94
CA LEU A 137 14.39 -14.15 7.09
C LEU A 137 13.43 -13.41 6.15
N ILE A 138 12.83 -12.30 6.61
CA ILE A 138 11.98 -11.44 5.78
C ILE A 138 12.82 -10.78 4.68
N ALA A 139 13.98 -10.23 5.03
CA ALA A 139 14.86 -9.60 4.06
C ALA A 139 15.38 -10.61 3.02
N ASP A 140 15.77 -11.82 3.43
CA ASP A 140 16.18 -12.89 2.52
C ASP A 140 15.08 -13.32 1.57
N MET A 141 13.84 -13.39 2.04
CA MET A 141 12.67 -13.66 1.20
C MET A 141 12.52 -12.58 0.12
N VAL A 142 12.64 -11.31 0.48
CA VAL A 142 12.53 -10.19 -0.46
C VAL A 142 13.70 -10.19 -1.43
N ASN A 143 14.93 -10.38 -0.98
CA ASN A 143 16.12 -10.47 -1.83
C ASN A 143 15.97 -11.59 -2.87
N TYR A 144 15.57 -12.79 -2.44
CA TYR A 144 15.27 -13.90 -3.34
C TYR A 144 14.17 -13.55 -4.37
N ALA A 145 13.12 -12.90 -3.93
CA ALA A 145 12.00 -12.54 -4.81
C ALA A 145 12.39 -11.47 -5.82
N MET A 146 13.28 -10.55 -5.45
CA MET A 146 13.74 -9.44 -6.29
C MET A 146 14.93 -9.82 -7.19
N ASP A 147 15.56 -10.97 -6.99
CA ASP A 147 16.61 -11.50 -7.86
C ASP A 147 16.00 -12.09 -9.15
N GLN A 148 15.48 -11.19 -9.99
CA GLN A 148 14.85 -11.50 -11.27
C GLN A 148 15.24 -10.44 -12.31
N GLU A 149 15.55 -10.89 -13.54
CA GLU A 149 15.77 -9.98 -14.66
C GLU A 149 14.48 -9.22 -15.04
N GLY A 150 14.61 -7.95 -15.38
CA GLY A 150 13.49 -7.12 -15.82
C GLY A 150 12.51 -6.69 -14.74
N LEU A 151 12.80 -6.97 -13.46
CA LEU A 151 11.96 -6.51 -12.36
C LEU A 151 12.09 -4.99 -12.22
N ASN A 152 10.98 -4.27 -12.39
CA ASN A 152 10.90 -2.81 -12.30
C ASN A 152 9.79 -2.34 -11.34
N THR A 153 9.40 -3.19 -10.39
CA THR A 153 8.37 -2.89 -9.40
C THR A 153 9.01 -2.50 -8.09
N THR A 154 8.46 -1.49 -7.43
CA THR A 154 8.85 -1.14 -6.06
C THR A 154 8.06 -2.00 -5.08
N VAL A 155 8.78 -2.64 -4.16
CA VAL A 155 8.22 -3.49 -3.09
C VAL A 155 8.05 -2.66 -1.83
N LEU A 156 6.85 -2.66 -1.25
CA LEU A 156 6.51 -1.91 -0.06
C LEU A 156 6.33 -2.84 1.14
N PHE A 157 6.97 -2.50 2.24
CA PHE A 157 6.69 -3.09 3.54
C PHE A 157 5.59 -2.27 4.20
N GLU A 158 4.52 -2.93 4.60
CA GLU A 158 3.44 -2.25 5.32
C GLU A 158 3.80 -2.02 6.79
N THR A 159 3.41 -0.86 7.33
CA THR A 159 3.43 -0.64 8.78
C THR A 159 2.39 -1.52 9.45
N MET A 160 2.74 -2.17 10.56
CA MET A 160 1.88 -3.14 11.24
C MET A 160 1.40 -2.65 12.60
N ALA A 161 0.21 -3.08 13.02
CA ALA A 161 -0.39 -2.74 14.32
C ALA A 161 0.34 -3.36 15.53
N GLY A 162 1.16 -4.38 15.30
CA GLY A 162 1.82 -5.14 16.37
C GLY A 162 0.92 -6.16 17.06
N LYS A 163 -0.10 -6.64 16.33
CA LYS A 163 -1.00 -7.69 16.80
C LYS A 163 -0.25 -9.02 16.94
N GLY A 164 -0.25 -9.55 18.14
CA GLY A 164 0.45 -10.80 18.44
C GLY A 164 1.96 -10.69 18.26
N THR A 165 2.50 -11.26 17.20
CA THR A 165 3.94 -11.32 16.91
C THR A 165 4.30 -10.74 15.55
N GLU A 166 3.50 -9.81 15.04
CA GLU A 166 3.76 -9.11 13.79
C GLU A 166 5.09 -8.36 13.83
N VAL A 167 5.77 -8.34 12.68
CA VAL A 167 7.01 -7.60 12.43
C VAL A 167 6.68 -6.39 11.54
N GLY A 168 7.36 -5.26 11.76
CA GLY A 168 7.06 -4.01 11.08
C GLY A 168 6.13 -3.08 11.88
N ARG A 169 5.93 -3.39 13.16
CA ARG A 169 5.14 -2.58 14.09
C ARG A 169 5.83 -1.27 14.52
N THR A 170 7.15 -1.22 14.39
CA THR A 170 7.93 0.00 14.66
C THR A 170 8.70 0.42 13.43
N PHE A 171 8.99 1.69 13.32
CA PHE A 171 9.78 2.22 12.21
C PHE A 171 11.20 1.66 12.22
N GLU A 172 11.75 1.35 13.40
CA GLU A 172 13.05 0.71 13.57
C GLU A 172 13.08 -0.71 12.97
N GLU A 173 12.01 -1.50 13.15
CA GLU A 173 11.90 -2.83 12.54
C GLU A 173 11.86 -2.73 11.01
N LEU A 174 11.11 -1.78 10.45
CA LEU A 174 11.05 -1.54 9.00
C LEU A 174 12.41 -1.07 8.45
N ALA A 175 13.07 -0.12 9.12
CA ALA A 175 14.39 0.35 8.74
C ALA A 175 15.41 -0.78 8.76
N GLU A 176 15.35 -1.67 9.75
CA GLU A 176 16.25 -2.83 9.84
C GLU A 176 16.00 -3.81 8.69
N ILE A 177 14.74 -4.10 8.33
CA ILE A 177 14.43 -4.93 7.16
C ILE A 177 15.00 -4.30 5.89
N ILE A 178 14.71 -3.02 5.64
CA ILE A 178 15.16 -2.27 4.46
C ILE A 178 16.70 -2.24 4.38
N SER A 179 17.39 -2.10 5.51
CA SER A 179 18.85 -2.07 5.55
C SER A 179 19.49 -3.36 5.03
N ARG A 180 18.80 -4.50 5.14
CA ARG A 180 19.23 -5.84 4.73
C ARG A 180 18.80 -6.21 3.31
N VAL A 181 17.94 -5.42 2.67
CA VAL A 181 17.57 -5.63 1.26
C VAL A 181 18.69 -5.12 0.36
N GLU A 182 19.05 -5.91 -0.66
CA GLU A 182 20.13 -5.59 -1.60
C GLU A 182 19.73 -4.46 -2.54
N ARG A 183 18.54 -4.52 -3.13
CA ARG A 183 17.98 -3.53 -4.06
C ARG A 183 17.22 -2.41 -3.33
N LYS A 184 17.91 -1.63 -2.51
CA LYS A 184 17.33 -0.60 -1.63
C LYS A 184 16.55 0.49 -2.37
N ASP A 185 16.88 0.76 -3.63
CA ASP A 185 16.19 1.77 -4.43
C ASP A 185 14.81 1.30 -4.93
N HIS A 186 14.56 -0.01 -4.86
CA HIS A 186 13.31 -0.63 -5.27
C HIS A 186 12.45 -1.09 -4.08
N VAL A 187 12.72 -0.56 -2.88
CA VAL A 187 11.88 -0.84 -1.71
C VAL A 187 11.45 0.44 -1.01
N GLY A 188 10.28 0.39 -0.41
CA GLY A 188 9.70 1.50 0.35
C GLY A 188 8.74 1.00 1.43
N VAL A 189 7.91 1.90 1.91
CA VAL A 189 6.92 1.65 2.96
C VAL A 189 5.53 2.07 2.47
N CYS A 190 4.53 1.27 2.78
CA CYS A 190 3.13 1.66 2.80
C CYS A 190 2.73 1.94 4.24
N LEU A 191 2.31 3.16 4.52
CA LEU A 191 1.83 3.54 5.85
C LEU A 191 0.34 3.28 5.94
N ASP A 192 -0.08 2.35 6.80
CA ASP A 192 -1.49 2.16 7.14
C ASP A 192 -1.86 3.01 8.37
N THR A 193 -2.85 3.87 8.25
CA THR A 193 -3.25 4.80 9.31
C THR A 193 -3.85 4.10 10.52
N CYS A 194 -4.64 3.03 10.32
CA CYS A 194 -5.13 2.18 11.41
C CYS A 194 -3.97 1.47 12.12
N HIS A 195 -3.05 0.86 11.34
CA HIS A 195 -1.94 0.11 11.92
C HIS A 195 -0.97 0.98 12.75
N VAL A 196 -0.58 2.15 12.23
CA VAL A 196 0.32 3.02 13.01
C VAL A 196 -0.37 3.58 14.25
N TYR A 197 -1.66 3.92 14.16
CA TYR A 197 -2.44 4.40 15.30
C TYR A 197 -2.61 3.29 16.37
N ASP A 198 -2.98 2.12 15.94
CA ASP A 198 -3.09 0.92 16.79
C ASP A 198 -1.72 0.49 17.34
N GLY A 199 -0.63 0.74 16.60
CA GLY A 199 0.76 0.55 17.00
C GLY A 199 1.29 1.57 18.02
N GLY A 200 0.51 2.63 18.31
CA GLY A 200 0.84 3.64 19.32
C GLY A 200 1.44 4.93 18.77
N TYR A 201 1.41 5.16 17.45
CA TYR A 201 1.81 6.43 16.84
C TYR A 201 0.58 7.36 16.75
N ASP A 202 0.60 8.46 17.49
CA ASP A 202 -0.55 9.39 17.56
C ASP A 202 -0.64 10.32 16.34
N ILE A 203 -1.10 9.76 15.23
CA ILE A 203 -1.35 10.52 13.99
C ILE A 203 -2.54 11.49 14.10
N VAL A 204 -3.33 11.39 15.17
CA VAL A 204 -4.48 12.26 15.43
C VAL A 204 -4.04 13.58 16.05
N ASN A 205 -3.17 13.54 17.07
CA ASN A 205 -2.78 14.75 17.79
C ASN A 205 -1.36 15.23 17.45
N ASP A 206 -0.49 14.36 16.90
CA ASP A 206 0.92 14.67 16.63
C ASP A 206 1.40 14.06 15.29
N LEU A 207 0.68 14.33 14.19
CA LEU A 207 1.04 13.84 12.86
C LEU A 207 2.46 14.29 12.46
N ASP A 208 2.81 15.57 12.69
CA ASP A 208 4.14 16.11 12.37
C ASP A 208 5.25 15.39 13.14
N GLY A 209 5.05 15.10 14.43
CA GLY A 209 5.99 14.35 15.25
C GLY A 209 6.18 12.92 14.79
N VAL A 210 5.08 12.24 14.40
CA VAL A 210 5.12 10.89 13.84
C VAL A 210 5.88 10.87 12.52
N LEU A 211 5.59 11.78 11.59
CA LEU A 211 6.28 11.86 10.30
C LEU A 211 7.75 12.25 10.45
N LYS A 212 8.08 13.16 11.37
CA LYS A 212 9.46 13.49 11.70
C LYS A 212 10.23 12.28 12.24
N ARG A 213 9.60 11.47 13.11
CA ARG A 213 10.20 10.23 13.59
C ARG A 213 10.39 9.22 12.47
N PHE A 214 9.41 9.08 11.57
CA PHE A 214 9.54 8.25 10.37
C PHE A 214 10.73 8.68 9.51
N ASP A 215 10.85 9.99 9.26
CA ASP A 215 11.95 10.56 8.48
C ASP A 215 13.32 10.25 9.08
N GLN A 216 13.45 10.42 10.39
CA GLN A 216 14.72 10.17 11.10
C GLN A 216 15.16 8.70 11.09
N ILE A 217 14.23 7.76 11.03
CA ILE A 217 14.50 6.32 11.17
C ILE A 217 14.52 5.62 9.81
N VAL A 218 13.55 5.92 8.96
CA VAL A 218 13.35 5.24 7.66
C VAL A 218 13.73 6.13 6.48
N GLY A 219 13.40 7.43 6.56
CA GLY A 219 13.47 8.42 5.49
C GLY A 219 12.13 8.61 4.79
N LEU A 220 11.67 9.86 4.65
CA LEU A 220 10.39 10.17 3.97
C LEU A 220 10.38 9.76 2.50
N GLU A 221 11.54 9.71 1.86
CA GLU A 221 11.67 9.23 0.48
C GLU A 221 11.30 7.76 0.31
N LYS A 222 11.26 6.98 1.39
CA LYS A 222 10.79 5.58 1.41
C LYS A 222 9.28 5.45 1.55
N LEU A 223 8.57 6.48 1.97
CA LEU A 223 7.11 6.47 2.03
C LEU A 223 6.55 6.60 0.61
N LYS A 224 5.87 5.56 0.12
CA LYS A 224 5.44 5.46 -1.28
C LYS A 224 3.93 5.33 -1.47
N ALA A 225 3.22 4.88 -0.44
CA ALA A 225 1.78 4.68 -0.47
C ALA A 225 1.19 4.82 0.93
N VAL A 226 -0.10 5.06 0.99
CA VAL A 226 -0.85 5.14 2.24
C VAL A 226 -2.12 4.29 2.16
N HIS A 227 -2.29 3.36 3.07
CA HIS A 227 -3.60 2.78 3.37
C HIS A 227 -4.34 3.75 4.31
N LEU A 228 -5.47 4.25 3.85
CA LEU A 228 -6.25 5.26 4.57
C LEU A 228 -7.47 4.59 5.20
N ASN A 229 -7.30 4.12 6.44
CA ASN A 229 -8.29 3.35 7.18
C ASN A 229 -8.54 3.99 8.54
N ASP A 230 -9.81 4.10 8.97
CA ASP A 230 -10.14 4.47 10.35
C ASP A 230 -9.99 3.25 11.28
N ASP A 231 -9.92 3.47 12.58
CA ASP A 231 -9.73 2.42 13.56
C ASP A 231 -10.92 2.33 14.51
N LYS A 232 -11.38 1.10 14.79
CA LYS A 232 -12.42 0.82 15.80
C LYS A 232 -11.93 1.01 17.23
N ASN A 233 -10.62 1.00 17.45
CA ASN A 233 -10.02 0.93 18.77
C ASN A 233 -9.27 2.23 19.10
N PRO A 234 -9.03 2.52 20.39
CA PRO A 234 -8.20 3.64 20.77
C PRO A 234 -6.71 3.39 20.48
N LEU A 235 -5.94 4.47 20.45
CA LEU A 235 -4.48 4.50 20.26
C LEU A 235 -3.77 3.39 21.07
N GLY A 236 -2.88 2.66 20.41
CA GLY A 236 -2.03 1.66 21.06
C GLY A 236 -2.73 0.35 21.44
N SER A 237 -3.85 0.02 20.81
CA SER A 237 -4.66 -1.18 21.12
C SER A 237 -4.09 -2.48 20.56
N HIS A 238 -3.27 -2.45 19.51
CA HIS A 238 -2.67 -3.61 18.83
C HIS A 238 -3.68 -4.67 18.36
N LYS A 239 -4.82 -4.23 17.78
CA LYS A 239 -5.92 -5.12 17.38
C LYS A 239 -6.12 -5.26 15.88
N ASP A 240 -5.74 -4.25 15.13
CA ASP A 240 -5.92 -4.20 13.67
C ASP A 240 -7.40 -4.45 13.30
N ARG A 241 -8.21 -3.40 13.42
CA ARG A 241 -9.63 -3.43 13.11
C ARG A 241 -10.06 -2.15 12.41
N HIS A 242 -10.02 -2.21 11.09
CA HIS A 242 -10.45 -1.10 10.24
C HIS A 242 -11.91 -0.72 10.50
N GLU A 243 -12.18 0.59 10.47
CA GLU A 243 -13.53 1.17 10.46
C GLU A 243 -13.65 2.08 9.23
N LYS A 244 -14.87 2.45 8.91
CA LYS A 244 -15.15 3.41 7.84
C LYS A 244 -14.67 4.79 8.21
N ILE A 245 -14.23 5.55 7.21
CA ILE A 245 -13.70 6.91 7.39
C ILE A 245 -14.69 7.79 8.16
N GLY A 246 -14.24 8.28 9.31
CA GLY A 246 -15.01 9.15 10.20
C GLY A 246 -15.97 8.43 11.14
N GLU A 247 -16.08 7.09 11.08
CA GLU A 247 -16.90 6.29 12.01
C GLU A 247 -16.06 5.64 13.12
N GLY A 248 -14.72 5.79 13.09
CA GLY A 248 -13.78 5.26 14.06
C GLY A 248 -13.18 6.31 14.99
N THR A 249 -12.06 5.97 15.60
CA THR A 249 -11.39 6.77 16.64
C THR A 249 -10.35 7.74 16.09
N ILE A 250 -9.89 7.57 14.83
CA ILE A 250 -9.01 8.51 14.14
C ILE A 250 -9.81 9.75 13.71
N GLY A 251 -10.94 9.55 13.05
CA GLY A 251 -11.91 10.59 12.73
C GLY A 251 -11.55 11.47 11.55
N THR A 252 -12.59 12.09 10.97
CA THR A 252 -12.53 12.84 9.69
C THR A 252 -11.52 13.99 9.70
N GLU A 253 -11.36 14.70 10.82
CA GLU A 253 -10.43 15.84 10.92
C GLU A 253 -8.96 15.40 10.81
N ALA A 254 -8.61 14.23 11.36
CA ALA A 254 -7.27 13.69 11.22
C ALA A 254 -7.00 13.29 9.76
N PHE A 255 -7.96 12.65 9.08
CA PHE A 255 -7.84 12.33 7.67
C PHE A 255 -7.69 13.58 6.79
N ALA A 256 -8.42 14.66 7.10
CA ALA A 256 -8.24 15.93 6.40
C ALA A 256 -6.81 16.47 6.55
N ARG A 257 -6.20 16.36 7.73
CA ARG A 257 -4.78 16.73 7.92
C ARG A 257 -3.83 15.81 7.15
N ILE A 258 -4.05 14.50 7.21
CA ILE A 258 -3.20 13.49 6.55
C ILE A 258 -3.14 13.71 5.04
N ILE A 259 -4.29 13.80 4.38
CA ILE A 259 -4.34 13.92 2.92
C ILE A 259 -3.84 15.27 2.39
N ASN A 260 -3.78 16.30 3.25
CA ASN A 260 -3.27 17.63 2.89
C ASN A 260 -1.85 17.89 3.39
N HIS A 261 -1.26 16.95 4.15
CA HIS A 261 0.09 17.14 4.70
C HIS A 261 1.14 17.15 3.56
N PRO A 262 2.07 18.13 3.54
CA PRO A 262 3.05 18.28 2.46
C PRO A 262 3.87 17.02 2.16
N ALA A 263 4.21 16.22 3.17
CA ALA A 263 4.96 14.98 3.00
C ALA A 263 4.12 13.80 2.46
N MET A 264 2.80 13.93 2.42
CA MET A 264 1.89 12.81 2.07
C MET A 264 0.98 13.12 0.89
N ARG A 265 0.67 14.38 0.66
CA ARG A 265 -0.37 14.82 -0.28
C ARG A 265 -0.19 14.32 -1.74
N GLU A 266 1.05 14.04 -2.15
CA GLU A 266 1.37 13.53 -3.49
C GLU A 266 1.40 12.01 -3.59
N LEU A 267 1.22 11.30 -2.46
CA LEU A 267 1.22 9.84 -2.42
C LEU A 267 -0.13 9.28 -2.89
N PRO A 268 -0.15 8.06 -3.43
CA PRO A 268 -1.40 7.34 -3.66
C PRO A 268 -2.00 6.84 -2.34
N PHE A 269 -3.31 7.05 -2.18
CA PHE A 269 -4.11 6.63 -1.03
C PHE A 269 -5.06 5.50 -1.42
N PHE A 270 -5.12 4.45 -0.59
CA PHE A 270 -5.96 3.28 -0.82
C PHE A 270 -6.83 2.98 0.40
N LEU A 271 -8.12 2.78 0.17
CA LEU A 271 -9.11 2.43 1.19
C LEU A 271 -9.25 0.90 1.29
N GLU A 272 -9.17 0.38 2.50
CA GLU A 272 -9.48 -1.00 2.84
C GLU A 272 -10.57 -1.08 3.93
N THR A 273 -11.34 -0.03 4.05
CA THR A 273 -12.43 0.09 5.01
C THR A 273 -13.50 -1.00 4.78
N PRO A 274 -14.26 -1.41 5.82
CA PRO A 274 -15.27 -2.46 5.69
C PRO A 274 -16.50 -1.97 4.92
N ASN A 275 -16.32 -1.71 3.62
CA ASN A 275 -17.33 -1.18 2.73
C ASN A 275 -17.58 -2.07 1.50
N GLU A 276 -18.78 -1.92 0.94
CA GLU A 276 -19.12 -2.30 -0.43
C GLU A 276 -18.90 -1.10 -1.38
N LEU A 277 -18.95 -1.31 -2.71
CA LEU A 277 -18.69 -0.27 -3.70
C LEU A 277 -19.46 1.06 -3.47
N PRO A 278 -20.76 1.07 -3.07
CA PRO A 278 -21.46 2.32 -2.76
C PRO A 278 -20.90 3.06 -1.54
N GLY A 279 -20.35 2.35 -0.57
CA GLY A 279 -19.68 2.92 0.60
C GLY A 279 -18.35 3.55 0.22
N TYR A 280 -17.50 2.85 -0.53
CA TYR A 280 -16.26 3.40 -1.08
C TYR A 280 -16.50 4.69 -1.90
N LYS A 281 -17.56 4.70 -2.73
CA LYS A 281 -17.92 5.92 -3.48
C LYS A 281 -18.18 7.11 -2.56
N LYS A 282 -18.86 6.90 -1.44
CA LYS A 282 -19.13 7.96 -0.46
C LYS A 282 -17.86 8.42 0.25
N GLU A 283 -17.01 7.50 0.67
CA GLU A 283 -15.73 7.84 1.34
C GLU A 283 -14.78 8.57 0.40
N ILE A 284 -14.65 8.14 -0.86
CA ILE A 284 -13.84 8.82 -1.86
C ILE A 284 -14.37 10.24 -2.11
N ALA A 285 -15.70 10.41 -2.24
CA ALA A 285 -16.30 11.73 -2.38
C ALA A 285 -16.07 12.63 -1.16
N LEU A 286 -16.19 12.09 0.05
CA LEU A 286 -15.88 12.78 1.29
C LEU A 286 -14.43 13.25 1.32
N LEU A 287 -13.46 12.34 1.09
CA LEU A 287 -12.04 12.66 1.13
C LEU A 287 -11.65 13.68 0.05
N ARG A 288 -12.24 13.60 -1.14
CA ARG A 288 -12.05 14.63 -2.18
C ARG A 288 -12.57 16.00 -1.74
N SER A 289 -13.69 16.06 -1.01
CA SER A 289 -14.23 17.32 -0.48
C SER A 289 -13.39 17.94 0.64
N LEU A 290 -12.53 17.13 1.29
CA LEU A 290 -11.60 17.57 2.34
C LEU A 290 -10.22 17.95 1.77
N ARG A 291 -9.95 17.65 0.51
CA ARG A 291 -8.70 18.01 -0.16
C ARG A 291 -8.67 19.53 -0.40
N GLN A 292 -7.58 20.16 0.03
CA GLN A 292 -7.34 21.58 -0.19
C GLN A 292 -6.61 21.78 -1.52
N GLU A 293 -7.10 22.69 -2.34
CA GLU A 293 -6.39 23.23 -3.51
C GLU A 293 -5.25 24.15 -3.02
N GLU A 294 -4.15 24.18 -3.77
CA GLU A 294 -3.04 25.11 -3.50
C GLU A 294 -3.38 26.53 -3.91
#